data_ceb741413e3ff60f810835b89f045944
#
_entry.id   ceb741413e3ff60f810835b89f045944
#
_cell.length_a   1.000
_cell.length_b   1.000
_cell.length_c   1.000
_cell.angle_alpha   90.00
_cell.angle_beta   90.00
_cell.angle_gamma   90.00
#
_symmetry.space_group_name_H-M   'P 1'
#
loop_
_entity.id
_entity.type
_entity.pdbx_description
1 polymer ?
#
loop_
_entity_poly.entity_id
_entity_poly.type
_entity_poly.pdbx_seq_one_letter_code
_entity_poly.pdbx_strand_id
1 'polypeptide(L)'
;MLFAALYSCQAISILQNQKITLATDKVNFDPAQKLLCIPTQIHQKNTQLVFDTGAMFSGIFSAETMCPNELKRAIRFGSVFGADHKKQAQMLVVLPVSSPLFQSENKVFAAVNMQQSVCTKPENQLQGVCGMDLFFHQEKALSLSFSTSSMLLLTKADAVKKASEEGYVLLPSTCKRNTLLVSGLIENKSFWFKLDSGFEGTMAVPYSSKNNFQNRVKTTYDGSAFQTAMNRTYGREVFYSKMPFVLGEFTNQQQCVESSSVKYPLLGIRFMRGFDWIFDFKNKKIYAKRNGLQIPEKFTNLFPYQTEASDKLRISLKATHAMSFRLGDEILAVNGQKVTAENRCELQRLLNSTQDWGQLELVVSGSN
;
A
#
# COMPACT_ATOMS: atom_id res chain seq x y z
N MET A 1 29.69 -4.51 21.15
CA MET A 1 29.52 -5.30 19.91
C MET A 1 28.90 -6.67 20.13
N LEU A 2 29.22 -7.43 21.17
CA LEU A 2 28.66 -8.77 21.43
C LEU A 2 27.13 -8.80 21.60
N PHE A 3 26.53 -7.84 22.28
CA PHE A 3 25.08 -7.79 22.49
C PHE A 3 24.26 -7.57 21.20
N ALA A 4 24.75 -6.80 20.24
CA ALA A 4 24.06 -6.59 18.97
C ALA A 4 24.05 -7.86 18.09
N ALA A 5 25.12 -8.68 18.18
CA ALA A 5 25.22 -9.95 17.47
C ALA A 5 24.27 -11.01 18.06
N LEU A 6 24.09 -11.05 19.38
CA LEU A 6 23.18 -11.98 20.05
C LEU A 6 21.72 -11.70 19.73
N TYR A 7 21.29 -10.43 19.68
CA TYR A 7 19.94 -10.05 19.28
C TYR A 7 19.64 -10.39 17.82
N SER A 8 20.62 -10.26 16.92
CA SER A 8 20.44 -10.63 15.52
C SER A 8 20.28 -12.16 15.31
N CYS A 9 21.04 -12.97 16.06
CA CYS A 9 20.93 -14.44 16.01
C CYS A 9 19.57 -14.93 16.55
N GLN A 10 19.08 -14.35 17.64
CA GLN A 10 17.78 -14.71 18.21
C GLN A 10 16.63 -14.33 17.27
N ALA A 11 16.65 -13.15 16.65
CA ALA A 11 15.65 -12.73 15.69
C ALA A 11 15.64 -13.61 14.43
N ILE A 12 16.81 -13.99 13.92
CA ILE A 12 16.95 -14.92 12.78
C ILE A 12 16.37 -16.29 13.14
N SER A 13 16.70 -16.82 14.32
CA SER A 13 16.17 -18.11 14.78
C SER A 13 14.65 -18.10 14.87
N ILE A 14 14.05 -17.03 15.39
CA ILE A 14 12.58 -16.92 15.48
C ILE A 14 11.93 -16.86 14.10
N LEU A 15 12.50 -16.09 13.18
CA LEU A 15 12.01 -16.00 11.79
C LEU A 15 12.11 -17.36 11.07
N GLN A 16 13.16 -18.13 11.33
CA GLN A 16 13.34 -19.46 10.73
C GLN A 16 12.43 -20.53 11.34
N ASN A 17 12.06 -20.39 12.59
CA ASN A 17 11.26 -21.37 13.33
C ASN A 17 9.75 -21.14 13.22
N GLN A 18 9.28 -20.16 12.46
CA GLN A 18 7.86 -20.00 12.17
C GLN A 18 7.32 -21.24 11.46
N LYS A 19 6.21 -21.76 11.97
CA LYS A 19 5.45 -22.83 11.31
C LYS A 19 4.19 -22.23 10.73
N ILE A 20 4.16 -22.02 9.42
CA ILE A 20 3.01 -21.47 8.70
C ILE A 20 2.40 -22.60 7.89
N THR A 21 1.14 -22.91 8.16
CA THR A 21 0.35 -23.82 7.34
C THR A 21 -0.53 -22.99 6.43
N LEU A 22 -0.31 -23.11 5.12
CA LEU A 22 -1.13 -22.45 4.11
C LEU A 22 -2.39 -23.27 3.85
N ALA A 23 -3.53 -22.60 3.75
CA ALA A 23 -4.79 -23.22 3.38
C ALA A 23 -4.75 -23.70 1.91
N THR A 24 -5.60 -24.64 1.58
CA THR A 24 -5.80 -25.13 0.21
C THR A 24 -7.11 -24.63 -0.39
N ASP A 25 -7.97 -24.05 0.43
CA ASP A 25 -9.29 -23.61 0.03
C ASP A 25 -9.25 -22.22 -0.60
N LYS A 26 -10.27 -21.95 -1.39
CA LYS A 26 -10.49 -20.64 -2.00
C LYS A 26 -10.93 -19.63 -0.94
N VAL A 27 -10.21 -18.49 -0.90
CA VAL A 27 -10.53 -17.37 0.00
C VAL A 27 -11.16 -16.25 -0.82
N ASN A 28 -12.37 -15.83 -0.45
CA ASN A 28 -13.02 -14.70 -1.10
C ASN A 28 -12.70 -13.40 -0.35
N PHE A 29 -12.60 -12.31 -1.10
CA PHE A 29 -12.44 -10.94 -0.57
C PHE A 29 -13.54 -10.02 -1.09
N ASP A 30 -13.81 -8.95 -0.37
CA ASP A 30 -14.79 -7.95 -0.78
C ASP A 30 -14.21 -7.05 -1.89
N PRO A 31 -14.76 -7.09 -3.12
CA PRO A 31 -14.28 -6.28 -4.24
C PRO A 31 -14.54 -4.77 -4.04
N ALA A 32 -15.47 -4.38 -3.15
CA ALA A 32 -15.78 -2.98 -2.88
C ALA A 32 -14.73 -2.30 -1.97
N GLN A 33 -13.95 -3.08 -1.22
CA GLN A 33 -12.88 -2.51 -0.39
C GLN A 33 -11.77 -1.93 -1.26
N LYS A 34 -11.22 -0.78 -0.83
CA LYS A 34 -10.10 -0.12 -1.53
C LYS A 34 -8.84 -0.98 -1.54
N LEU A 35 -8.55 -1.68 -0.45
CA LEU A 35 -7.43 -2.60 -0.30
C LEU A 35 -7.93 -4.04 -0.15
N LEU A 36 -7.06 -5.01 -0.43
CA LEU A 36 -7.35 -6.42 -0.19
C LEU A 36 -7.24 -6.71 1.31
N CYS A 37 -8.36 -6.93 1.96
CA CYS A 37 -8.38 -7.29 3.37
C CYS A 37 -8.70 -8.79 3.55
N ILE A 38 -7.96 -9.44 4.46
CA ILE A 38 -8.16 -10.83 4.84
C ILE A 38 -8.71 -10.85 6.26
N PRO A 39 -9.89 -11.47 6.49
CA PRO A 39 -10.38 -11.70 7.83
C PRO A 39 -9.39 -12.60 8.58
N THR A 40 -9.04 -12.21 9.78
CA THR A 40 -7.96 -12.83 10.54
C THR A 40 -8.34 -12.86 12.01
N GLN A 41 -7.94 -13.89 12.73
CA GLN A 41 -8.01 -13.96 14.18
C GLN A 41 -6.60 -13.90 14.77
N ILE A 42 -6.40 -12.98 15.70
CA ILE A 42 -5.17 -12.86 16.48
C ILE A 42 -5.57 -12.92 17.95
N HIS A 43 -5.02 -13.86 18.73
CA HIS A 43 -5.45 -14.13 20.10
C HIS A 43 -6.96 -14.30 20.23
N GLN A 44 -7.59 -15.00 19.28
CA GLN A 44 -9.06 -15.22 19.24
C GLN A 44 -9.88 -13.93 19.00
N LYS A 45 -9.23 -12.77 18.78
CA LYS A 45 -9.91 -11.53 18.40
C LYS A 45 -10.02 -11.45 16.89
N ASN A 46 -11.23 -11.24 16.40
CA ASN A 46 -11.46 -11.00 14.97
C ASN A 46 -10.85 -9.67 14.57
N THR A 47 -10.09 -9.67 13.49
CA THR A 47 -9.42 -8.51 12.92
C THR A 47 -9.35 -8.62 11.40
N GLN A 48 -8.87 -7.59 10.73
CA GLN A 48 -8.59 -7.61 9.30
C GLN A 48 -7.15 -7.17 9.04
N LEU A 49 -6.41 -7.96 8.25
CA LEU A 49 -5.10 -7.60 7.75
C LEU A 49 -5.17 -7.25 6.28
N VAL A 50 -4.50 -6.19 5.88
CA VAL A 50 -4.30 -5.88 4.46
C VAL A 50 -3.36 -6.90 3.86
N PHE A 51 -3.76 -7.57 2.80
CA PHE A 51 -2.89 -8.41 2.01
C PHE A 51 -2.07 -7.54 1.08
N ASP A 52 -0.77 -7.44 1.35
CA ASP A 52 0.14 -6.50 0.71
C ASP A 52 1.28 -7.22 -0.01
N THR A 53 1.16 -7.35 -1.33
CA THR A 53 2.21 -7.93 -2.18
C THR A 53 3.47 -7.07 -2.24
N GLY A 54 3.38 -5.82 -1.81
CA GLY A 54 4.49 -4.88 -1.68
C GLY A 54 5.23 -4.98 -0.35
N ALA A 55 4.63 -5.56 0.69
CA ALA A 55 5.28 -5.75 1.98
C ALA A 55 6.10 -7.04 2.01
N MET A 56 7.39 -6.95 2.35
CA MET A 56 8.24 -8.14 2.51
C MET A 56 7.91 -8.93 3.77
N PHE A 57 7.43 -8.25 4.82
CA PHE A 57 7.11 -8.83 6.12
C PHE A 57 5.72 -8.44 6.55
N SER A 58 5.06 -9.35 7.26
CA SER A 58 3.81 -9.07 7.94
C SER A 58 4.03 -8.14 9.12
N GLY A 59 3.09 -7.23 9.37
CA GLY A 59 3.17 -6.26 10.45
C GLY A 59 1.85 -6.09 11.19
N ILE A 60 1.92 -5.75 12.48
CA ILE A 60 0.78 -5.38 13.31
C ILE A 60 0.87 -3.90 13.61
N PHE A 61 -0.22 -3.19 13.35
CA PHE A 61 -0.41 -1.80 13.74
C PHE A 61 -0.99 -1.77 15.17
N SER A 62 -0.68 -0.72 15.93
CA SER A 62 -1.19 -0.57 17.29
C SER A 62 -0.92 -1.79 18.21
N ALA A 63 0.30 -2.34 18.12
CA ALA A 63 0.69 -3.53 18.89
C ALA A 63 0.52 -3.33 20.41
N GLU A 64 0.61 -2.11 20.91
CA GLU A 64 0.36 -1.73 22.30
C GLU A 64 -1.06 -2.11 22.77
N THR A 65 -2.05 -2.00 21.87
CA THR A 65 -3.44 -2.31 22.16
C THR A 65 -3.79 -3.77 21.85
N MET A 66 -3.21 -4.30 20.77
CA MET A 66 -3.54 -5.64 20.27
C MET A 66 -2.81 -6.75 21.02
N CYS A 67 -1.55 -6.55 21.39
CA CYS A 67 -0.69 -7.57 21.99
C CYS A 67 0.27 -6.96 23.04
N PRO A 68 -0.25 -6.32 24.10
CA PRO A 68 0.58 -5.61 25.08
C PRO A 68 1.54 -6.53 25.85
N ASN A 69 1.16 -7.79 26.08
CA ASN A 69 2.01 -8.76 26.78
C ASN A 69 3.14 -9.29 25.90
N GLU A 70 2.85 -9.56 24.64
CA GLU A 70 3.83 -9.99 23.63
C GLU A 70 4.78 -8.86 23.31
N LEU A 71 4.30 -7.62 23.28
CA LEU A 71 5.13 -6.44 23.05
C LEU A 71 6.19 -6.27 24.16
N LYS A 72 5.88 -6.60 25.42
CA LYS A 72 6.86 -6.60 26.52
C LYS A 72 7.99 -7.63 26.32
N ARG A 73 7.72 -8.70 25.55
CA ARG A 73 8.67 -9.76 25.20
C ARG A 73 9.25 -9.62 23.80
N ALA A 74 8.91 -8.51 23.11
CA ALA A 74 9.30 -8.29 21.74
C ALA A 74 10.81 -8.16 21.59
N ILE A 75 11.32 -8.66 20.49
CA ILE A 75 12.74 -8.68 20.19
C ILE A 75 13.06 -7.52 19.24
N ARG A 76 14.07 -6.74 19.57
CA ARG A 76 14.59 -5.72 18.65
C ARG A 76 15.20 -6.39 17.43
N PHE A 77 14.69 -6.05 16.27
CA PHE A 77 15.20 -6.55 15.00
C PHE A 77 15.49 -5.38 14.06
N GLY A 78 16.75 -4.99 13.99
CA GLY A 78 17.24 -4.06 12.99
C GLY A 78 16.31 -2.87 12.70
N SER A 79 15.94 -2.71 11.44
CA SER A 79 15.04 -1.64 11.01
C SER A 79 14.27 -2.08 9.79
N VAL A 80 13.02 -1.65 9.71
CA VAL A 80 12.19 -1.74 8.52
C VAL A 80 12.22 -0.40 7.78
N PHE A 81 12.12 -0.46 6.46
CA PHE A 81 12.08 0.71 5.61
C PHE A 81 10.68 0.86 5.02
N GLY A 82 10.09 2.02 5.15
CA GLY A 82 8.89 2.40 4.40
C GLY A 82 9.16 2.51 2.91
N ALA A 83 8.13 2.72 2.10
CA ALA A 83 8.25 3.02 0.68
C ALA A 83 9.08 4.29 0.43
N ASP A 84 9.15 5.19 1.41
CA ASP A 84 9.95 6.42 1.44
C ASP A 84 11.41 6.20 1.90
N HIS A 85 11.80 4.95 2.18
CA HIS A 85 13.10 4.56 2.73
C HIS A 85 13.45 5.16 4.10
N LYS A 86 12.50 5.75 4.80
CA LYS A 86 12.74 6.11 6.19
C LYS A 86 12.90 4.86 7.03
N LYS A 87 13.94 4.88 7.84
CA LYS A 87 14.33 3.79 8.72
C LYS A 87 13.61 3.91 10.05
N GLN A 88 12.89 2.87 10.45
CA GLN A 88 12.29 2.78 11.78
C GLN A 88 12.85 1.54 12.49
N ALA A 89 13.30 1.73 13.75
CA ALA A 89 13.66 0.61 14.61
C ALA A 89 12.45 -0.31 14.77
N GLN A 90 12.68 -1.62 14.62
CA GLN A 90 11.59 -2.59 14.57
C GLN A 90 11.67 -3.54 15.77
N MET A 91 10.52 -3.80 16.34
CA MET A 91 10.32 -4.87 17.29
C MET A 91 9.55 -5.99 16.60
N LEU A 92 9.96 -7.23 16.87
CA LEU A 92 9.24 -8.41 16.41
C LEU A 92 8.42 -8.96 17.56
N VAL A 93 7.16 -9.26 17.27
CA VAL A 93 6.25 -9.97 18.17
C VAL A 93 5.87 -11.32 17.57
N VAL A 94 5.70 -12.32 18.39
CA VAL A 94 5.29 -13.68 17.99
C VAL A 94 3.85 -13.89 18.44
N LEU A 95 2.96 -14.17 17.50
CA LEU A 95 1.53 -14.25 17.75
C LEU A 95 0.93 -15.52 17.13
N PRO A 96 -0.01 -16.19 17.80
CA PRO A 96 -0.88 -17.14 17.15
C PRO A 96 -1.85 -16.39 16.23
N VAL A 97 -2.00 -16.90 15.01
CA VAL A 97 -2.84 -16.29 13.99
C VAL A 97 -3.57 -17.37 13.19
N SER A 98 -4.83 -17.12 12.90
CA SER A 98 -5.64 -17.94 12.02
C SER A 98 -6.38 -17.06 11.02
N SER A 99 -6.35 -17.45 9.77
CA SER A 99 -7.12 -16.83 8.68
C SER A 99 -7.54 -17.91 7.68
N PRO A 100 -8.48 -17.64 6.77
CA PRO A 100 -8.80 -18.56 5.68
C PRO A 100 -7.62 -18.87 4.76
N LEU A 101 -6.59 -18.01 4.71
CA LEU A 101 -5.42 -18.19 3.85
C LEU A 101 -4.29 -18.96 4.54
N PHE A 102 -4.12 -18.82 5.86
CA PHE A 102 -3.03 -19.45 6.59
C PHE A 102 -3.31 -19.53 8.09
N GLN A 103 -2.61 -20.45 8.76
CA GLN A 103 -2.60 -20.62 10.21
C GLN A 103 -1.17 -20.73 10.73
N SER A 104 -0.94 -20.22 11.94
CA SER A 104 0.34 -20.34 12.63
C SER A 104 0.18 -20.10 14.12
N GLU A 105 0.80 -20.95 14.95
CA GLU A 105 0.89 -20.75 16.39
C GLU A 105 1.99 -19.74 16.77
N ASN A 106 2.92 -19.48 15.87
CA ASN A 106 4.11 -18.69 16.15
C ASN A 106 4.49 -17.77 14.99
N LYS A 107 3.51 -17.12 14.36
CA LYS A 107 3.76 -16.14 13.29
C LYS A 107 4.47 -14.91 13.86
N VAL A 108 5.57 -14.55 13.20
CA VAL A 108 6.32 -13.35 13.53
C VAL A 108 5.74 -12.15 12.79
N PHE A 109 5.46 -11.10 13.52
CA PHE A 109 5.02 -9.81 12.98
C PHE A 109 5.97 -8.69 13.39
N ALA A 110 6.18 -7.74 12.50
CA ALA A 110 6.78 -6.47 12.86
C ALA A 110 5.75 -5.61 13.61
N ALA A 111 6.09 -5.12 14.78
CA ALA A 111 5.26 -4.14 15.48
C ALA A 111 5.50 -2.76 14.84
N VAL A 112 4.51 -2.22 14.15
CA VAL A 112 4.56 -0.96 13.43
C VAL A 112 3.65 0.05 14.10
N ASN A 113 4.20 1.21 14.47
CA ASN A 113 3.38 2.31 14.96
C ASN A 113 2.88 3.12 13.77
N MET A 114 1.71 2.78 13.28
CA MET A 114 1.07 3.48 12.17
C MET A 114 0.17 4.59 12.70
N GLN A 115 0.44 5.81 12.32
CA GLN A 115 -0.49 6.92 12.56
C GLN A 115 -1.68 6.80 11.61
N GLN A 116 -2.79 6.30 12.14
CA GLN A 116 -4.04 6.29 11.40
C GLN A 116 -4.71 7.66 11.47
N SER A 117 -5.49 8.02 10.45
CA SER A 117 -6.26 9.25 10.49
C SER A 117 -7.27 9.20 11.64
N VAL A 118 -7.36 10.27 12.41
CA VAL A 118 -8.38 10.43 13.47
C VAL A 118 -9.80 10.37 12.92
N CYS A 119 -9.96 10.54 11.61
CA CYS A 119 -11.24 10.49 10.92
C CYS A 119 -11.60 9.08 10.41
N THR A 120 -10.75 8.09 10.62
CA THR A 120 -11.07 6.70 10.32
C THR A 120 -11.86 6.11 11.48
N LYS A 121 -13.07 5.64 11.21
CA LYS A 121 -13.89 4.98 12.24
C LYS A 121 -13.17 3.75 12.78
N PRO A 122 -13.29 3.44 14.07
CA PRO A 122 -12.60 2.31 14.71
C PRO A 122 -12.75 0.97 13.97
N GLU A 123 -13.96 0.69 13.46
CA GLU A 123 -14.28 -0.52 12.70
C GLU A 123 -13.57 -0.60 11.34
N ASN A 124 -13.13 0.54 10.80
CA ASN A 124 -12.43 0.66 9.51
C ASN A 124 -10.92 0.87 9.68
N GLN A 125 -10.41 0.87 10.92
CA GLN A 125 -8.98 0.99 11.16
C GLN A 125 -8.26 -0.27 10.75
N LEU A 126 -7.18 -0.09 10.00
CA LEU A 126 -6.31 -1.20 9.62
C LEU A 126 -5.54 -1.70 10.84
N GLN A 127 -5.61 -3.01 11.08
CA GLN A 127 -4.96 -3.61 12.24
C GLN A 127 -3.56 -4.14 11.92
N GLY A 128 -3.24 -4.31 10.66
CA GLY A 128 -1.93 -4.78 10.23
C GLY A 128 -1.88 -5.11 8.75
N VAL A 129 -0.76 -5.66 8.37
CA VAL A 129 -0.46 -6.10 7.00
C VAL A 129 0.00 -7.55 7.00
N CYS A 130 -0.50 -8.29 6.03
CA CYS A 130 -0.09 -9.64 5.71
C CYS A 130 0.84 -9.55 4.50
N GLY A 131 2.14 -9.72 4.74
CA GLY A 131 3.18 -9.56 3.73
C GLY A 131 3.55 -10.85 3.00
N MET A 132 4.52 -10.75 2.10
CA MET A 132 5.00 -11.86 1.26
C MET A 132 5.84 -12.89 2.00
N ASP A 133 6.24 -12.63 3.25
CA ASP A 133 6.93 -13.58 4.12
C ASP A 133 6.14 -14.88 4.37
N LEU A 134 4.83 -14.88 4.13
CA LEU A 134 4.00 -16.09 4.14
C LEU A 134 4.45 -17.11 3.08
N PHE A 135 5.03 -16.67 1.98
CA PHE A 135 5.31 -17.53 0.81
C PHE A 135 6.78 -17.82 0.58
N PHE A 136 7.70 -17.19 1.31
CA PHE A 136 9.15 -17.28 1.04
C PHE A 136 9.72 -18.69 1.11
N HIS A 137 9.14 -19.55 1.94
CA HIS A 137 9.60 -20.93 2.13
C HIS A 137 8.58 -21.96 1.65
N GLN A 138 7.54 -21.52 0.96
CA GLN A 138 6.44 -22.37 0.51
C GLN A 138 6.60 -22.76 -0.95
N GLU A 139 6.26 -24.02 -1.26
CA GLU A 139 6.24 -24.52 -2.64
C GLU A 139 4.90 -24.26 -3.34
N LYS A 140 4.17 -23.27 -2.89
CA LYS A 140 2.88 -22.88 -3.44
C LYS A 140 3.00 -21.63 -4.32
N ALA A 141 2.14 -21.54 -5.31
CA ALA A 141 1.86 -20.34 -6.06
C ALA A 141 0.56 -19.72 -5.56
N LEU A 142 0.44 -18.40 -5.62
CA LEU A 142 -0.79 -17.67 -5.30
C LEU A 142 -1.50 -17.30 -6.59
N SER A 143 -2.74 -17.75 -6.76
CA SER A 143 -3.68 -17.23 -7.75
C SER A 143 -4.52 -16.14 -7.08
N LEU A 144 -4.44 -14.91 -7.59
CA LEU A 144 -5.23 -13.77 -7.15
C LEU A 144 -6.14 -13.35 -8.31
N SER A 145 -7.44 -13.61 -8.19
CA SER A 145 -8.43 -13.31 -9.21
C SER A 145 -9.34 -12.16 -8.77
N PHE A 146 -9.24 -11.04 -9.44
CA PHE A 146 -10.14 -9.91 -9.24
C PHE A 146 -11.47 -10.12 -9.96
N SER A 147 -11.50 -10.88 -11.06
CA SER A 147 -12.74 -11.21 -11.77
C SER A 147 -13.69 -12.03 -10.92
N THR A 148 -13.16 -12.88 -10.05
CA THR A 148 -13.95 -13.73 -9.12
C THR A 148 -13.81 -13.32 -7.67
N SER A 149 -13.12 -12.20 -7.39
CA SER A 149 -12.86 -11.68 -6.05
C SER A 149 -12.33 -12.73 -5.08
N SER A 150 -11.28 -13.47 -5.51
CA SER A 150 -10.79 -14.61 -4.75
C SER A 150 -9.29 -14.82 -4.84
N MET A 151 -8.78 -15.49 -3.82
CA MET A 151 -7.40 -16.00 -3.74
C MET A 151 -7.41 -17.50 -3.59
N LEU A 152 -6.44 -18.18 -4.21
CA LEU A 152 -6.28 -19.62 -4.14
C LEU A 152 -4.79 -19.97 -4.16
N LEU A 153 -4.38 -20.89 -3.29
CA LEU A 153 -3.03 -21.43 -3.27
C LEU A 153 -2.96 -22.68 -4.14
N LEU A 154 -2.10 -22.63 -5.13
CA LEU A 154 -1.94 -23.68 -6.14
C LEU A 154 -0.62 -24.44 -5.88
N THR A 155 -0.57 -25.72 -6.27
CA THR A 155 0.71 -26.38 -6.51
C THR A 155 1.38 -25.74 -7.73
N LYS A 156 2.67 -25.97 -7.92
CA LYS A 156 3.36 -25.48 -9.13
C LYS A 156 2.76 -26.03 -10.41
N ALA A 157 2.45 -27.33 -10.40
CA ALA A 157 1.86 -27.99 -11.56
C ALA A 157 0.51 -27.36 -11.91
N ASP A 158 -0.36 -27.14 -10.89
CA ASP A 158 -1.66 -26.50 -11.09
C ASP A 158 -1.51 -25.06 -11.55
N ALA A 159 -0.52 -24.32 -11.07
CA ALA A 159 -0.26 -22.94 -11.49
C ALA A 159 0.14 -22.86 -12.97
N VAL A 160 1.03 -23.74 -13.41
CA VAL A 160 1.43 -23.82 -14.83
C VAL A 160 0.27 -24.27 -15.70
N LYS A 161 -0.45 -25.31 -15.27
CA LYS A 161 -1.63 -25.81 -15.96
C LYS A 161 -2.70 -24.71 -16.10
N LYS A 162 -3.06 -24.06 -15.00
CA LYS A 162 -4.01 -22.94 -15.00
C LYS A 162 -3.55 -21.80 -15.92
N ALA A 163 -2.28 -21.43 -15.87
CA ALA A 163 -1.74 -20.38 -16.72
C ALA A 163 -1.91 -20.72 -18.22
N SER A 164 -1.59 -21.96 -18.59
CA SER A 164 -1.69 -22.44 -19.97
C SER A 164 -3.15 -22.55 -20.44
N GLU A 165 -4.03 -23.15 -19.63
CA GLU A 165 -5.41 -23.47 -20.04
C GLU A 165 -6.30 -22.22 -20.05
N GLU A 166 -6.03 -21.25 -19.17
CA GLU A 166 -6.88 -20.06 -19.02
C GLU A 166 -6.35 -18.82 -19.75
N GLY A 167 -5.23 -18.94 -20.49
CA GLY A 167 -4.71 -17.84 -21.32
C GLY A 167 -4.02 -16.74 -20.50
N TYR A 168 -3.29 -17.12 -19.44
CA TYR A 168 -2.40 -16.19 -18.74
C TYR A 168 -1.10 -16.02 -19.53
N VAL A 169 -0.60 -14.80 -19.53
CA VAL A 169 0.68 -14.42 -20.16
C VAL A 169 1.77 -14.39 -19.10
N LEU A 170 2.90 -15.05 -19.38
CA LEU A 170 4.09 -14.93 -18.55
C LEU A 170 4.73 -13.56 -18.76
N LEU A 171 4.82 -12.78 -17.69
CA LEU A 171 5.44 -11.46 -17.72
C LEU A 171 6.96 -11.56 -17.54
N PRO A 172 7.75 -10.67 -18.17
CA PRO A 172 9.14 -10.48 -17.83
C PRO A 172 9.24 -10.10 -16.34
N SER A 173 9.73 -11.02 -15.51
CA SER A 173 9.76 -10.85 -14.06
C SER A 173 11.10 -11.25 -13.46
N THR A 174 11.43 -10.70 -12.31
CA THR A 174 12.62 -11.00 -11.53
C THR A 174 12.31 -10.92 -10.04
N CYS A 175 13.23 -11.41 -9.22
CA CYS A 175 13.12 -11.31 -7.77
C CYS A 175 14.37 -10.62 -7.21
N LYS A 176 14.17 -9.51 -6.53
CA LYS A 176 15.23 -8.78 -5.85
C LYS A 176 14.88 -8.61 -4.38
N ARG A 177 15.75 -9.11 -3.49
CA ARG A 177 15.52 -9.06 -2.03
C ARG A 177 14.13 -9.57 -1.64
N ASN A 178 13.77 -10.74 -2.14
CA ASN A 178 12.45 -11.39 -1.91
C ASN A 178 11.23 -10.58 -2.39
N THR A 179 11.43 -9.58 -3.25
CA THR A 179 10.34 -8.83 -3.87
C THR A 179 10.24 -9.23 -5.34
N LEU A 180 9.07 -9.67 -5.75
CA LEU A 180 8.78 -9.94 -7.16
C LEU A 180 8.56 -8.63 -7.92
N LEU A 181 9.28 -8.48 -9.02
CA LEU A 181 9.24 -7.32 -9.89
C LEU A 181 8.82 -7.73 -11.29
N VAL A 182 8.07 -6.88 -11.97
CA VAL A 182 7.70 -7.02 -13.38
C VAL A 182 8.31 -5.90 -14.20
N SER A 183 8.75 -6.19 -15.41
CA SER A 183 9.21 -5.17 -16.34
C SER A 183 8.04 -4.55 -17.10
N GLY A 184 8.00 -3.23 -17.17
CA GLY A 184 7.03 -2.49 -17.97
C GLY A 184 7.66 -1.25 -18.60
N LEU A 185 7.01 -0.69 -19.62
CA LEU A 185 7.46 0.49 -20.34
C LEU A 185 6.50 1.65 -20.09
N ILE A 186 7.03 2.83 -19.74
CA ILE A 186 6.32 4.11 -19.76
C ILE A 186 6.94 4.97 -20.87
N GLU A 187 6.17 5.36 -21.86
CA GLU A 187 6.67 6.13 -23.00
C GLU A 187 7.99 5.54 -23.55
N ASN A 188 8.06 4.23 -23.75
CA ASN A 188 9.22 3.46 -24.22
C ASN A 188 10.42 3.41 -23.24
N LYS A 189 10.31 3.92 -22.02
CA LYS A 189 11.33 3.77 -20.97
C LYS A 189 11.02 2.57 -20.10
N SER A 190 12.01 1.68 -19.92
CA SER A 190 11.87 0.47 -19.13
C SER A 190 11.99 0.76 -17.63
N PHE A 191 11.08 0.17 -16.86
CA PHE A 191 11.05 0.20 -15.40
C PHE A 191 10.80 -1.20 -14.84
N TRP A 192 11.39 -1.49 -13.70
CA TRP A 192 11.05 -2.67 -12.90
C TRP A 192 10.07 -2.27 -11.80
N PHE A 193 8.84 -2.69 -11.93
CA PHE A 193 7.75 -2.35 -11.02
C PHE A 193 7.57 -3.41 -9.96
N LYS A 194 7.41 -3.00 -8.72
CA LYS A 194 6.86 -3.82 -7.65
C LYS A 194 5.34 -3.82 -7.78
N LEU A 195 4.74 -5.01 -7.79
CA LEU A 195 3.29 -5.15 -7.65
C LEU A 195 2.95 -4.94 -6.18
N ASP A 196 2.12 -3.94 -5.87
CA ASP A 196 1.92 -3.45 -4.51
C ASP A 196 0.42 -3.29 -4.22
N SER A 197 -0.20 -4.37 -3.72
CA SER A 197 -1.63 -4.34 -3.38
C SER A 197 -1.95 -3.51 -2.14
N GLY A 198 -0.94 -3.09 -1.37
CA GLY A 198 -1.05 -2.12 -0.29
C GLY A 198 -1.03 -0.66 -0.76
N PHE A 199 -0.70 -0.40 -2.02
CA PHE A 199 -0.74 0.94 -2.62
C PHE A 199 -2.07 1.16 -3.35
N GLU A 200 -2.90 2.11 -2.87
CA GLU A 200 -4.23 2.41 -3.45
C GLU A 200 -4.18 3.01 -4.87
N GLY A 201 -3.02 3.48 -5.34
CA GLY A 201 -2.87 4.11 -6.64
C GLY A 201 -2.89 3.14 -7.81
N THR A 202 -2.69 3.68 -9.01
CA THR A 202 -2.52 2.91 -10.25
C THR A 202 -1.05 2.65 -10.50
N MET A 203 -0.25 3.68 -10.69
CA MET A 203 1.18 3.60 -10.96
C MET A 203 1.91 4.76 -10.29
N ALA A 204 3.05 4.49 -9.67
CA ALA A 204 3.95 5.51 -9.14
C ALA A 204 5.39 5.20 -9.53
N VAL A 205 6.16 6.25 -9.82
CA VAL A 205 7.60 6.15 -10.11
C VAL A 205 8.37 7.21 -9.33
N PRO A 206 9.64 6.95 -8.99
CA PRO A 206 10.47 7.97 -8.35
C PRO A 206 10.60 9.23 -9.20
N TYR A 207 10.46 10.39 -8.58
CA TYR A 207 10.69 11.67 -9.24
C TYR A 207 12.17 11.76 -9.68
N SER A 208 12.39 12.02 -10.97
CA SER A 208 13.73 12.14 -11.53
C SER A 208 13.74 13.00 -12.79
N SER A 209 14.69 13.91 -12.88
CA SER A 209 14.93 14.68 -14.10
C SER A 209 15.27 13.78 -15.32
N LYS A 210 15.74 12.54 -15.07
CA LYS A 210 16.02 11.55 -16.12
C LYS A 210 14.75 10.96 -16.73
N ASN A 211 13.61 11.03 -16.03
CA ASN A 211 12.36 10.49 -16.56
C ASN A 211 11.91 11.28 -17.78
N ASN A 212 11.96 12.61 -17.74
CA ASN A 212 11.65 13.50 -18.87
C ASN A 212 10.48 12.99 -19.73
N PHE A 213 9.34 12.70 -19.07
CA PHE A 213 8.15 12.23 -19.76
C PHE A 213 7.59 13.34 -20.66
N GLN A 214 7.21 12.97 -21.88
CA GLN A 214 6.71 13.91 -22.89
C GLN A 214 5.23 14.26 -22.68
N ASN A 215 4.49 13.45 -21.93
CA ASN A 215 3.09 13.71 -21.67
C ASN A 215 2.91 15.06 -20.95
N ARG A 216 2.15 15.96 -21.59
CA ARG A 216 1.93 17.34 -21.09
C ARG A 216 0.69 17.47 -20.18
N VAL A 217 -0.17 16.45 -20.14
CA VAL A 217 -1.39 16.48 -19.30
C VAL A 217 -1.00 16.09 -17.89
N LYS A 218 -0.46 17.06 -17.16
CA LYS A 218 0.05 16.86 -15.81
C LYS A 218 -0.36 18.00 -14.87
N THR A 219 -0.48 17.66 -13.59
CA THR A 219 -0.63 18.64 -12.50
C THR A 219 0.43 18.36 -11.45
N THR A 220 1.13 19.40 -11.04
CA THR A 220 2.16 19.31 -10.00
C THR A 220 1.59 19.76 -8.66
N TYR A 221 1.92 19.00 -7.62
CA TYR A 221 1.54 19.28 -6.25
C TYR A 221 2.78 19.30 -5.37
N ASP A 222 2.71 20.11 -4.32
CA ASP A 222 3.63 20.04 -3.19
C ASP A 222 2.83 19.59 -1.94
N GLY A 223 3.45 18.75 -1.10
CA GLY A 223 2.84 18.25 0.13
C GLY A 223 2.81 16.74 0.25
N SER A 224 1.77 16.21 0.93
CA SER A 224 1.63 14.79 1.21
C SER A 224 0.54 14.16 0.36
N ALA A 225 0.94 13.47 -0.72
CA ALA A 225 0.03 12.66 -1.53
C ALA A 225 0.01 11.18 -1.10
N PHE A 226 1.03 10.72 -0.38
CA PHE A 226 1.15 9.33 0.03
C PHE A 226 1.29 9.18 1.54
N GLN A 227 0.64 8.15 2.06
CA GLN A 227 0.86 7.63 3.38
C GLN A 227 1.44 6.23 3.25
N THR A 228 2.57 5.98 3.88
CA THR A 228 3.10 4.62 4.06
C THR A 228 2.56 4.03 5.37
N ALA A 229 2.78 2.74 5.59
CA ALA A 229 2.46 2.11 6.88
C ALA A 229 3.21 2.73 8.07
N MET A 230 4.24 3.52 7.83
CA MET A 230 5.08 4.11 8.87
C MET A 230 4.90 5.61 9.02
N ASN A 231 4.76 6.34 7.91
CA ASN A 231 4.78 7.80 7.92
C ASN A 231 3.95 8.38 6.78
N ARG A 232 3.52 9.63 6.96
CA ARG A 232 3.17 10.48 5.83
C ARG A 232 4.44 10.98 5.16
N THR A 233 4.41 11.00 3.85
CA THR A 233 5.53 11.48 3.04
C THR A 233 5.20 12.87 2.50
N TYR A 234 6.16 13.78 2.52
CA TYR A 234 6.00 15.13 2.01
C TYR A 234 7.01 15.36 0.89
N GLY A 235 6.55 15.92 -0.20
CA GLY A 235 7.43 16.21 -1.31
C GLY A 235 6.70 16.76 -2.53
N ARG A 236 7.41 16.73 -3.65
CA ARG A 236 6.84 17.12 -4.95
C ARG A 236 6.27 15.90 -5.64
N GLU A 237 5.03 16.04 -6.12
CA GLU A 237 4.27 15.02 -6.80
C GLU A 237 3.81 15.54 -8.17
N VAL A 238 4.09 14.82 -9.23
CA VAL A 238 3.62 15.16 -10.59
C VAL A 238 2.64 14.09 -11.04
N PHE A 239 1.39 14.47 -11.21
CA PHE A 239 0.31 13.58 -11.60
C PHE A 239 0.08 13.67 -13.11
N TYR A 240 0.18 12.54 -13.79
CA TYR A 240 -0.14 12.37 -15.20
C TYR A 240 -1.44 11.60 -15.34
N SER A 241 -2.44 12.14 -16.02
CA SER A 241 -3.76 11.51 -16.17
C SER A 241 -3.78 10.37 -17.17
N LYS A 242 -2.92 10.42 -18.18
CA LYS A 242 -2.84 9.43 -19.26
C LYS A 242 -1.40 9.23 -19.68
N MET A 243 -0.80 8.13 -19.28
CA MET A 243 0.55 7.73 -19.66
C MET A 243 0.51 6.46 -20.50
N PRO A 244 1.10 6.42 -21.69
CA PRO A 244 1.27 5.18 -22.43
C PRO A 244 2.07 4.19 -21.59
N PHE A 245 1.50 3.03 -21.32
CA PHE A 245 2.10 1.99 -20.50
C PHE A 245 1.96 0.63 -21.16
N VAL A 246 3.05 -0.13 -21.19
CA VAL A 246 3.10 -1.49 -21.72
C VAL A 246 3.60 -2.42 -20.65
N LEU A 247 2.86 -3.51 -20.40
CA LEU A 247 3.21 -4.59 -19.49
C LEU A 247 3.15 -5.93 -20.25
N GLY A 248 4.31 -6.50 -20.60
CA GLY A 248 4.34 -7.65 -21.51
C GLY A 248 3.69 -7.29 -22.85
N GLU A 249 2.65 -8.00 -23.24
CA GLU A 249 1.85 -7.73 -24.45
C GLU A 249 0.69 -6.73 -24.22
N PHE A 250 0.44 -6.34 -22.96
CA PHE A 250 -0.68 -5.49 -22.60
C PHE A 250 -0.34 -4.01 -22.76
N THR A 251 -1.02 -3.32 -23.67
CA THR A 251 -0.88 -1.87 -23.88
C THR A 251 -2.06 -1.15 -23.24
N ASN A 252 -1.77 -0.05 -22.53
CA ASN A 252 -2.74 0.75 -21.81
C ASN A 252 -2.38 2.21 -21.77
N GLN A 253 -3.36 3.05 -21.42
CA GLN A 253 -3.17 4.39 -20.91
C GLN A 253 -3.42 4.37 -19.40
N GLN A 254 -2.45 4.82 -18.61
CA GLN A 254 -2.53 4.72 -17.15
C GLN A 254 -2.28 6.07 -16.47
N GLN A 255 -2.88 6.22 -15.31
CA GLN A 255 -2.51 7.28 -14.37
C GLN A 255 -1.14 6.97 -13.80
N CYS A 256 -0.26 7.96 -13.77
CA CYS A 256 1.06 7.83 -13.18
C CYS A 256 1.35 9.01 -12.26
N VAL A 257 2.02 8.73 -11.15
CA VAL A 257 2.58 9.76 -10.28
C VAL A 257 4.09 9.64 -10.29
N GLU A 258 4.79 10.71 -10.67
CA GLU A 258 6.18 10.87 -10.29
C GLU A 258 6.22 11.48 -8.90
N SER A 259 6.81 10.76 -7.95
CA SER A 259 6.83 11.15 -6.55
C SER A 259 8.26 11.23 -6.00
N SER A 260 8.57 12.33 -5.33
CA SER A 260 9.81 12.45 -4.55
C SER A 260 9.82 11.54 -3.31
N SER A 261 8.65 11.06 -2.91
CA SER A 261 8.44 10.18 -1.77
C SER A 261 8.56 8.69 -2.09
N VAL A 262 8.47 8.31 -3.36
CA VAL A 262 8.58 6.92 -3.82
C VAL A 262 10.00 6.64 -4.28
N LYS A 263 10.58 5.52 -3.86
CA LYS A 263 11.96 5.11 -4.20
C LYS A 263 12.03 4.00 -5.23
N TYR A 264 10.95 3.28 -5.43
CA TYR A 264 10.84 2.21 -6.44
C TYR A 264 9.58 2.40 -7.25
N PRO A 265 9.59 2.04 -8.55
CA PRO A 265 8.38 1.99 -9.34
C PRO A 265 7.37 1.02 -8.75
N LEU A 266 6.09 1.43 -8.64
CA LEU A 266 4.99 0.67 -8.06
C LEU A 266 3.85 0.54 -9.08
N LEU A 267 3.25 -0.64 -9.15
CA LEU A 267 1.92 -0.86 -9.72
C LEU A 267 0.97 -1.21 -8.57
N GLY A 268 0.03 -0.31 -8.32
CA GLY A 268 -0.87 -0.43 -7.18
C GLY A 268 -2.13 -1.25 -7.46
N ILE A 269 -2.94 -1.40 -6.40
CA ILE A 269 -4.15 -2.23 -6.42
C ILE A 269 -5.13 -1.84 -7.53
N ARG A 270 -5.26 -0.54 -7.84
CA ARG A 270 -6.16 -0.09 -8.92
C ARG A 270 -5.72 -0.59 -10.29
N PHE A 271 -4.41 -0.64 -10.55
CA PHE A 271 -3.88 -1.26 -11.75
C PHE A 271 -4.08 -2.78 -11.72
N MET A 272 -3.73 -3.41 -10.58
CA MET A 272 -3.79 -4.86 -10.43
C MET A 272 -5.21 -5.41 -10.65
N ARG A 273 -6.25 -4.65 -10.30
CA ARG A 273 -7.66 -5.05 -10.51
C ARG A 273 -8.07 -5.28 -11.96
N GLY A 274 -7.36 -4.72 -12.92
CA GLY A 274 -7.61 -4.97 -14.35
C GLY A 274 -7.13 -6.33 -14.85
N PHE A 275 -6.55 -7.14 -13.96
CA PHE A 275 -5.96 -8.42 -14.30
C PHE A 275 -6.25 -9.46 -13.22
N ASP A 276 -6.24 -10.72 -13.62
CA ASP A 276 -6.06 -11.85 -12.72
C ASP A 276 -4.59 -12.27 -12.75
N TRP A 277 -4.04 -12.69 -11.60
CA TRP A 277 -2.61 -12.89 -11.40
C TRP A 277 -2.29 -14.30 -10.89
N ILE A 278 -1.14 -14.84 -11.31
CA ILE A 278 -0.52 -15.99 -10.66
C ILE A 278 0.91 -15.62 -10.28
N PHE A 279 1.23 -15.74 -9.00
CA PHE A 279 2.57 -15.49 -8.43
C PHE A 279 3.22 -16.81 -8.06
N ASP A 280 4.21 -17.25 -8.83
CA ASP A 280 5.06 -18.40 -8.51
C ASP A 280 6.34 -17.89 -7.84
N PHE A 281 6.31 -17.83 -6.53
CA PHE A 281 7.41 -17.25 -5.74
C PHE A 281 8.69 -18.04 -5.86
N LYS A 282 8.62 -19.39 -5.91
CA LYS A 282 9.80 -20.26 -6.01
C LYS A 282 10.52 -20.12 -7.34
N ASN A 283 9.78 -20.09 -8.44
CA ASN A 283 10.34 -19.95 -9.78
C ASN A 283 10.50 -18.49 -10.20
N LYS A 284 10.10 -17.53 -9.35
CA LYS A 284 10.16 -16.07 -9.59
C LYS A 284 9.42 -15.65 -10.86
N LYS A 285 8.28 -16.32 -11.13
CA LYS A 285 7.45 -16.09 -12.29
C LYS A 285 6.16 -15.39 -11.90
N ILE A 286 5.72 -14.48 -12.74
CA ILE A 286 4.44 -13.78 -12.60
C ILE A 286 3.70 -13.94 -13.92
N TYR A 287 2.47 -14.40 -13.82
CA TYR A 287 1.56 -14.50 -14.96
C TYR A 287 0.39 -13.54 -14.73
N ALA A 288 -0.07 -12.92 -15.79
CA ALA A 288 -1.23 -12.03 -15.78
C ALA A 288 -2.20 -12.36 -16.91
N LYS A 289 -3.48 -12.14 -16.65
CA LYS A 289 -4.54 -12.25 -17.64
C LYS A 289 -5.48 -11.07 -17.48
N ARG A 290 -5.81 -10.38 -18.58
CA ARG A 290 -6.86 -9.36 -18.55
C ARG A 290 -8.18 -9.97 -18.14
N ASN A 291 -8.89 -9.31 -17.22
CA ASN A 291 -10.14 -9.83 -16.67
C ASN A 291 -11.38 -9.01 -17.07
N GLY A 292 -11.20 -8.00 -17.93
CA GLY A 292 -12.29 -7.14 -18.42
C GLY A 292 -12.73 -6.03 -17.44
N LEU A 293 -12.23 -6.01 -16.20
CA LEU A 293 -12.52 -4.93 -15.28
C LEU A 293 -11.79 -3.65 -15.72
N GLN A 294 -12.47 -2.52 -15.59
CA GLN A 294 -11.89 -1.24 -15.97
C GLN A 294 -10.83 -0.79 -14.96
N ILE A 295 -9.68 -0.40 -15.48
CA ILE A 295 -8.66 0.32 -14.71
C ILE A 295 -8.98 1.81 -14.80
N PRO A 296 -9.06 2.55 -13.67
CA PRO A 296 -9.37 3.97 -13.71
C PRO A 296 -8.40 4.75 -14.58
N GLU A 297 -8.90 5.53 -15.52
CA GLU A 297 -8.09 6.36 -16.43
C GLU A 297 -7.76 7.72 -15.87
N LYS A 298 -8.46 8.16 -14.83
CA LYS A 298 -8.31 9.49 -14.24
C LYS A 298 -8.10 9.40 -12.74
N PHE A 299 -7.28 10.31 -12.20
CA PHE A 299 -7.29 10.58 -10.77
C PHE A 299 -8.65 11.20 -10.41
N THR A 300 -9.34 10.56 -9.47
CA THR A 300 -10.55 11.12 -8.89
C THR A 300 -10.15 11.95 -7.66
N ASN A 301 -10.79 13.11 -7.49
CA ASN A 301 -10.67 13.95 -6.28
C ASN A 301 -9.28 14.60 -6.05
N LEU A 302 -8.53 14.91 -7.12
CA LEU A 302 -7.35 15.76 -7.02
C LEU A 302 -7.77 17.22 -7.31
N PHE A 303 -8.17 17.91 -6.27
CA PHE A 303 -8.51 19.34 -6.32
C PHE A 303 -7.27 20.20 -5.98
N PRO A 304 -7.33 21.52 -6.17
CA PRO A 304 -6.20 22.42 -5.91
C PRO A 304 -5.59 22.29 -4.52
N TYR A 305 -6.41 21.88 -3.55
CA TYR A 305 -5.99 21.65 -2.16
C TYR A 305 -6.58 20.35 -1.62
N GLN A 306 -5.86 19.74 -0.69
CA GLN A 306 -6.38 18.67 0.17
C GLN A 306 -5.99 18.94 1.61
N THR A 307 -6.81 18.49 2.53
CA THR A 307 -6.62 18.68 3.96
C THR A 307 -6.37 17.38 4.68
N GLU A 308 -5.73 17.52 5.82
CA GLU A 308 -5.51 16.47 6.79
C GLU A 308 -6.08 16.88 8.14
N ALA A 309 -6.80 15.96 8.79
CA ALA A 309 -7.22 16.13 10.16
C ALA A 309 -6.34 15.29 11.09
N SER A 310 -5.74 15.94 12.07
CA SER A 310 -5.04 15.32 13.19
C SER A 310 -5.58 15.94 14.51
N ASP A 311 -4.74 16.56 15.30
CA ASP A 311 -5.12 17.50 16.35
C ASP A 311 -5.81 18.76 15.77
N LYS A 312 -5.40 19.13 14.56
CA LYS A 312 -5.85 20.29 13.79
C LYS A 312 -6.23 19.89 12.37
N LEU A 313 -7.01 20.75 11.70
CA LEU A 313 -7.32 20.60 10.28
C LEU A 313 -6.37 21.48 9.48
N ARG A 314 -5.50 20.87 8.64
CA ARG A 314 -4.46 21.59 7.91
C ARG A 314 -4.45 21.26 6.44
N ILE A 315 -3.93 22.16 5.63
CA ILE A 315 -3.66 21.92 4.21
C ILE A 315 -2.45 21.03 4.10
N SER A 316 -2.64 19.79 3.59
CA SER A 316 -1.61 18.77 3.48
C SER A 316 -1.06 18.56 2.06
N LEU A 317 -1.84 18.93 1.04
CA LEU A 317 -1.46 18.86 -0.36
C LEU A 317 -1.98 20.10 -1.09
N LYS A 318 -1.15 20.66 -1.97
CA LYS A 318 -1.45 21.88 -2.71
C LYS A 318 -0.94 21.78 -4.14
N ALA A 319 -1.80 22.08 -5.13
CA ALA A 319 -1.35 22.27 -6.50
C ALA A 319 -0.44 23.48 -6.62
N THR A 320 0.67 23.37 -7.36
CA THR A 320 1.67 24.45 -7.44
C THR A 320 1.14 25.75 -8.04
N HIS A 321 0.11 25.67 -8.87
CA HIS A 321 -0.56 26.85 -9.45
C HIS A 321 -1.59 27.51 -8.50
N ALA A 322 -1.98 26.84 -7.42
CA ALA A 322 -2.92 27.37 -6.46
C ALA A 322 -2.21 28.34 -5.48
N MET A 323 -2.65 29.59 -5.38
CA MET A 323 -1.91 30.65 -4.68
C MET A 323 -2.57 31.13 -3.37
N SER A 324 -3.86 30.82 -3.17
CA SER A 324 -4.63 31.39 -2.06
C SER A 324 -4.19 30.94 -0.66
N PHE A 325 -3.69 29.70 -0.55
CA PHE A 325 -3.30 29.12 0.75
C PHE A 325 -1.92 28.48 0.68
N ARG A 326 -1.29 28.26 1.84
CA ARG A 326 0.04 27.63 1.98
C ARG A 326 -0.10 26.21 2.55
N LEU A 327 0.89 25.38 2.25
CA LEU A 327 1.02 24.09 2.94
C LEU A 327 1.22 24.28 4.43
N GLY A 328 0.47 23.53 5.23
CA GLY A 328 0.51 23.59 6.68
C GLY A 328 -0.41 24.63 7.30
N ASP A 329 -1.01 25.52 6.50
CA ASP A 329 -2.01 26.47 7.00
C ASP A 329 -3.10 25.72 7.76
N GLU A 330 -3.42 26.19 8.97
CA GLU A 330 -4.47 25.62 9.81
C GLU A 330 -5.81 26.27 9.45
N ILE A 331 -6.81 25.46 9.16
CA ILE A 331 -8.18 25.92 8.90
C ILE A 331 -8.89 26.03 10.23
N LEU A 332 -9.31 27.24 10.57
CA LEU A 332 -9.95 27.59 11.85
C LEU A 332 -11.47 27.58 11.76
N ALA A 333 -12.03 27.95 10.59
CA ALA A 333 -13.46 27.89 10.32
C ALA A 333 -13.76 27.66 8.84
N VAL A 334 -14.90 27.04 8.52
CA VAL A 334 -15.44 26.82 7.19
C VAL A 334 -16.91 27.25 7.18
N ASN A 335 -17.29 28.19 6.29
CA ASN A 335 -18.64 28.73 6.16
C ASN A 335 -19.22 29.18 7.50
N GLY A 336 -18.44 29.94 8.28
CA GLY A 336 -18.81 30.43 9.62
C GLY A 336 -18.74 29.36 10.73
N GLN A 337 -18.59 28.08 10.41
CA GLN A 337 -18.51 27.01 11.39
C GLN A 337 -17.04 26.82 11.87
N LYS A 338 -16.81 27.09 13.17
CA LYS A 338 -15.48 26.89 13.80
C LYS A 338 -15.08 25.40 13.78
N VAL A 339 -13.82 25.11 13.44
CA VAL A 339 -13.28 23.74 13.51
C VAL A 339 -13.09 23.32 14.96
N THR A 340 -13.65 22.17 15.34
CA THR A 340 -13.55 21.56 16.66
C THR A 340 -13.14 20.09 16.53
N ALA A 341 -12.88 19.40 17.64
CA ALA A 341 -12.57 17.98 17.64
C ALA A 341 -13.72 17.13 17.06
N GLU A 342 -14.97 17.56 17.30
CA GLU A 342 -16.18 16.84 16.94
C GLU A 342 -16.49 16.94 15.43
N ASN A 343 -16.28 18.11 14.82
CA ASN A 343 -16.70 18.38 13.44
C ASN A 343 -15.55 18.34 12.42
N ARG A 344 -14.28 18.31 12.85
CA ARG A 344 -13.12 18.41 11.92
C ARG A 344 -13.11 17.33 10.83
N CYS A 345 -13.59 16.12 11.13
CA CYS A 345 -13.64 15.04 10.15
C CYS A 345 -14.72 15.24 9.09
N GLU A 346 -15.82 15.86 9.46
CA GLU A 346 -16.86 16.25 8.53
C GLU A 346 -16.37 17.39 7.63
N LEU A 347 -15.78 18.44 8.23
CA LEU A 347 -15.20 19.56 7.50
C LEU A 347 -14.03 19.12 6.59
N GLN A 348 -13.21 18.16 7.02
CA GLN A 348 -12.18 17.56 6.14
C GLN A 348 -12.81 16.91 4.91
N ARG A 349 -13.89 16.13 5.08
CA ARG A 349 -14.59 15.50 3.95
C ARG A 349 -15.18 16.54 3.00
N LEU A 350 -15.82 17.57 3.54
CA LEU A 350 -16.36 18.69 2.76
C LEU A 350 -15.24 19.32 1.91
N LEU A 351 -14.15 19.74 2.52
CA LEU A 351 -13.01 20.38 1.84
C LEU A 351 -12.40 19.50 0.77
N ASN A 352 -12.16 18.21 1.09
CA ASN A 352 -11.54 17.25 0.16
C ASN A 352 -12.50 16.79 -0.96
N SER A 353 -13.79 17.16 -0.91
CA SER A 353 -14.78 16.91 -1.96
C SER A 353 -15.17 18.17 -2.73
N THR A 354 -14.74 19.35 -2.30
CA THR A 354 -15.05 20.62 -2.95
C THR A 354 -13.99 20.95 -3.99
N GLN A 355 -14.42 21.09 -5.25
CA GLN A 355 -13.52 21.39 -6.36
C GLN A 355 -12.99 22.82 -6.32
N ASP A 356 -13.85 23.75 -6.04
CA ASP A 356 -13.53 25.19 -5.99
C ASP A 356 -13.68 25.73 -4.55
N TRP A 357 -12.55 25.92 -3.91
CA TRP A 357 -12.51 26.47 -2.54
C TRP A 357 -12.84 27.97 -2.48
N GLY A 358 -12.83 28.67 -3.63
CA GLY A 358 -13.31 30.06 -3.71
C GLY A 358 -14.80 30.23 -3.37
N GLN A 359 -15.57 29.12 -3.41
CA GLN A 359 -16.98 29.10 -3.00
C GLN A 359 -17.17 28.92 -1.49
N LEU A 360 -16.11 28.72 -0.74
CA LEU A 360 -16.14 28.50 0.71
C LEU A 360 -15.62 29.74 1.43
N GLU A 361 -16.32 30.14 2.50
CA GLU A 361 -15.80 31.11 3.46
C GLU A 361 -14.81 30.38 4.40
N LEU A 362 -13.53 30.68 4.26
CA LEU A 362 -12.47 30.02 5.03
C LEU A 362 -11.74 31.02 5.94
N VAL A 363 -11.62 30.67 7.21
CA VAL A 363 -10.72 31.36 8.15
C VAL A 363 -9.50 30.44 8.36
N VAL A 364 -8.32 30.98 8.00
CA VAL A 364 -7.06 30.22 8.01
C VAL A 364 -6.02 30.94 8.85
N SER A 365 -5.24 30.19 9.64
CA SER A 365 -4.12 30.76 10.40
C SER A 365 -3.00 31.20 9.45
N GLY A 366 -2.50 32.41 9.64
CA GLY A 366 -1.39 32.96 8.82
C GLY A 366 -1.83 33.77 7.60
N SER A 367 -3.11 33.98 7.40
CA SER A 367 -3.63 34.95 6.42
C SER A 367 -3.48 36.38 6.99
N ASN A 368 -2.27 36.93 6.88
CA ASN A 368 -1.98 38.36 7.01
C ASN A 368 -1.41 38.84 5.67
#